data_22b0d3809258dbf8d15286c847f953e2
#
_entry.id   22b0d3809258dbf8d15286c847f953e2
#
_cell.length_a   1.000
_cell.length_b   1.000
_cell.length_c   1.000
_cell.angle_alpha   90.00
_cell.angle_beta   90.00
_cell.angle_gamma   90.00
#
_symmetry.space_group_name_H-M   'P 1'
#
loop_
_entity.id
_entity.type
_entity.pdbx_description
1 polymer ?
#
loop_
_entity_poly.entity_id
_entity_poly.type
_entity_poly.pdbx_seq_one_letter_code
_entity_poly.pdbx_strand_id
1 'polypeptide(L)'
;MTKLADTIRKAFEIARTGRPGPVLVDITKDVTANSTEYVKVTPAPIKRKVDTITAEDVNTAVEMIKEAKKPFVYVGGGAILSNASAELKEFVEKIDAPVCDSLMGKGAFDGTNPRYTGMIGMHGTKTSNFGVTECDLLIAVG
;
A
#
# COMPACT_ATOMS: atom_id res chain seq x y z
N MET A 1 -2.87 6.23 -35.62
CA MET A 1 -2.49 7.55 -35.06
C MET A 1 -3.52 8.12 -34.09
N THR A 2 -4.80 8.11 -34.40
CA THR A 2 -5.88 8.73 -33.59
C THR A 2 -5.94 8.27 -32.10
N LYS A 3 -5.49 7.07 -31.78
CA LYS A 3 -5.48 6.51 -30.41
C LYS A 3 -4.17 6.73 -29.65
N LEU A 4 -3.13 7.30 -30.27
CA LEU A 4 -1.80 7.39 -29.65
C LEU A 4 -1.83 8.21 -28.35
N ALA A 5 -2.44 9.37 -28.36
CA ALA A 5 -2.52 10.25 -27.20
C ALA A 5 -3.25 9.57 -26.01
N ASP A 6 -4.33 8.86 -26.29
CA ASP A 6 -5.08 8.14 -25.26
C ASP A 6 -4.32 6.94 -24.73
N THR A 7 -3.60 6.22 -25.59
CA THR A 7 -2.71 5.12 -25.18
C THR A 7 -1.61 5.62 -24.26
N ILE A 8 -0.97 6.74 -24.57
CA ILE A 8 0.06 7.35 -23.72
C ILE A 8 -0.54 7.78 -22.37
N ARG A 9 -1.70 8.45 -22.35
CA ARG A 9 -2.37 8.84 -21.10
C ARG A 9 -2.69 7.61 -20.24
N LYS A 10 -3.20 6.54 -20.87
CA LYS A 10 -3.51 5.29 -20.17
C LYS A 10 -2.25 4.61 -19.61
N ALA A 11 -1.14 4.66 -20.32
CA ALA A 11 0.14 4.16 -19.85
C ALA A 11 0.60 4.89 -18.58
N PHE A 12 0.48 6.22 -18.51
CA PHE A 12 0.77 7.01 -17.33
C PHE A 12 -0.21 6.71 -16.18
N GLU A 13 -1.48 6.51 -16.47
CA GLU A 13 -2.48 6.10 -15.47
C GLU A 13 -2.10 4.76 -14.84
N ILE A 14 -1.80 3.75 -15.66
CA ILE A 14 -1.41 2.42 -15.19
C ILE A 14 -0.10 2.49 -14.40
N ALA A 15 0.89 3.23 -14.89
CA ALA A 15 2.20 3.36 -14.22
C ALA A 15 2.11 3.97 -12.81
N ARG A 16 1.07 4.74 -12.52
CA ARG A 16 0.89 5.51 -11.28
C ARG A 16 -0.23 4.99 -10.36
N THR A 17 -0.99 3.98 -10.80
CA THR A 17 -2.12 3.42 -10.04
C THR A 17 -1.80 2.02 -9.51
N GLY A 18 -2.46 1.63 -8.43
CA GLY A 18 -2.19 0.35 -7.76
C GLY A 18 -0.76 0.30 -7.21
N ARG A 19 -0.02 -0.74 -7.59
CA ARG A 19 1.43 -0.79 -7.33
C ARG A 19 2.15 -0.05 -8.46
N PRO A 20 2.73 1.11 -8.22
CA PRO A 20 3.41 1.88 -9.28
C PRO A 20 4.56 1.09 -9.91
N GLY A 21 4.70 1.24 -11.23
CA GLY A 21 5.76 0.55 -11.95
C GLY A 21 5.87 1.03 -13.41
N PRO A 22 6.90 0.59 -14.14
CA PRO A 22 7.11 0.97 -15.54
C PRO A 22 6.05 0.34 -16.44
N VAL A 23 5.70 1.06 -17.49
CA VAL A 23 4.80 0.59 -18.57
C VAL A 23 5.49 0.79 -19.91
N LEU A 24 5.57 -0.26 -20.69
CA LEU A 24 6.08 -0.20 -22.06
C LEU A 24 4.97 0.19 -23.03
N VAL A 25 5.24 1.15 -23.89
CA VAL A 25 4.38 1.48 -25.06
C VAL A 25 5.20 1.29 -26.31
N ASP A 26 4.84 0.29 -27.11
CA ASP A 26 5.43 0.09 -28.44
C ASP A 26 4.67 0.93 -29.46
N ILE A 27 5.41 1.84 -30.13
CA ILE A 27 4.87 2.73 -31.16
C ILE A 27 5.38 2.27 -32.53
N THR A 28 4.51 1.67 -33.30
CA THR A 28 4.85 1.13 -34.61
C THR A 28 5.17 2.22 -35.64
N LYS A 29 5.98 1.85 -36.66
CA LYS A 29 6.48 2.80 -37.68
C LYS A 29 5.37 3.51 -38.46
N ASP A 30 4.27 2.83 -38.73
CA ASP A 30 3.11 3.42 -39.42
C ASP A 30 2.46 4.51 -38.58
N VAL A 31 2.42 4.37 -37.25
CA VAL A 31 1.90 5.40 -36.34
C VAL A 31 2.79 6.64 -36.33
N THR A 32 4.12 6.47 -36.35
CA THR A 32 5.06 7.60 -36.37
C THR A 32 5.13 8.33 -37.72
N ALA A 33 4.81 7.64 -38.83
CA ALA A 33 4.83 8.20 -40.18
C ALA A 33 3.53 8.93 -40.57
N ASN A 34 2.45 8.71 -39.83
CA ASN A 34 1.16 9.30 -40.11
C ASN A 34 0.96 10.66 -39.43
N SER A 35 0.04 11.46 -39.94
CA SER A 35 -0.37 12.72 -39.38
C SER A 35 -1.80 12.63 -38.83
N THR A 36 -2.08 13.38 -37.75
CA THR A 36 -3.41 13.48 -37.18
C THR A 36 -3.63 14.91 -36.65
N GLU A 37 -4.86 15.32 -36.56
CA GLU A 37 -5.20 16.57 -35.91
C GLU A 37 -4.96 16.46 -34.41
N TYR A 38 -4.23 17.41 -33.84
CA TYR A 38 -3.96 17.44 -32.40
C TYR A 38 -5.00 18.25 -31.65
N VAL A 39 -5.71 17.62 -30.74
CA VAL A 39 -6.62 18.27 -29.80
C VAL A 39 -6.03 18.21 -28.41
N LYS A 40 -5.78 19.37 -27.80
CA LYS A 40 -5.28 19.44 -26.41
C LYS A 40 -6.39 19.00 -25.46
N VAL A 41 -6.12 17.93 -24.71
CA VAL A 41 -7.01 17.42 -23.67
C VAL A 41 -6.31 17.54 -22.31
N THR A 42 -6.99 18.10 -21.32
CA THR A 42 -6.51 18.10 -19.94
C THR A 42 -6.72 16.70 -19.35
N PRO A 43 -5.66 16.01 -18.91
CA PRO A 43 -5.80 14.69 -18.28
C PRO A 43 -6.65 14.78 -17.02
N ALA A 44 -7.52 13.80 -16.80
CA ALA A 44 -8.23 13.66 -15.53
C ALA A 44 -7.23 13.38 -14.38
N PRO A 45 -7.45 13.92 -13.19
CA PRO A 45 -6.62 13.60 -12.03
C PRO A 45 -6.72 12.11 -11.70
N ILE A 46 -5.58 11.50 -11.37
CA ILE A 46 -5.54 10.11 -10.95
C ILE A 46 -6.06 10.03 -9.52
N LYS A 47 -7.17 9.34 -9.31
CA LYS A 47 -7.72 9.06 -7.98
C LYS A 47 -6.85 8.04 -7.25
N ARG A 48 -6.45 8.34 -6.03
CA ARG A 48 -5.77 7.39 -5.14
C ARG A 48 -6.82 6.59 -4.36
N LYS A 49 -6.51 5.36 -3.97
CA LYS A 49 -7.43 4.56 -3.11
C LYS A 49 -7.75 5.27 -1.79
N VAL A 50 -6.77 5.95 -1.21
CA VAL A 50 -6.94 6.75 0.02
C VAL A 50 -8.03 7.82 -0.10
N ASP A 51 -8.28 8.33 -1.30
CA ASP A 51 -9.33 9.35 -1.54
C ASP A 51 -10.75 8.75 -1.47
N THR A 52 -10.88 7.44 -1.32
CA THR A 52 -12.15 6.72 -1.22
C THR A 52 -12.47 6.22 0.20
N ILE A 53 -11.57 6.45 1.17
CA ILE A 53 -11.78 6.08 2.58
C ILE A 53 -12.82 7.02 3.17
N THR A 54 -13.86 6.45 3.77
CA THR A 54 -14.94 7.19 4.42
C THR A 54 -14.74 7.22 5.94
N ALA A 55 -15.45 8.13 6.61
CA ALA A 55 -15.48 8.15 8.07
C ALA A 55 -16.14 6.87 8.65
N GLU A 56 -17.06 6.26 7.92
CA GLU A 56 -17.69 4.99 8.29
C GLU A 56 -16.68 3.83 8.28
N ASP A 57 -15.81 3.77 7.25
CA ASP A 57 -14.74 2.76 7.19
C ASP A 57 -13.80 2.87 8.39
N VAL A 58 -13.42 4.12 8.74
CA VAL A 58 -12.55 4.38 9.90
C VAL A 58 -13.25 3.99 11.20
N ASN A 59 -14.52 4.35 11.38
CA ASN A 59 -15.28 4.00 12.58
C ASN A 59 -15.42 2.47 12.71
N THR A 60 -15.69 1.77 11.61
CA THR A 60 -15.76 0.30 11.60
C THR A 60 -14.46 -0.31 12.08
N ALA A 61 -13.32 0.17 11.55
CA ALA A 61 -12.00 -0.31 11.99
C ALA A 61 -11.74 -0.04 13.48
N VAL A 62 -12.14 1.14 13.97
CA VAL A 62 -12.00 1.52 15.39
C VAL A 62 -12.81 0.61 16.30
N GLU A 63 -14.05 0.29 15.93
CA GLU A 63 -14.88 -0.63 16.74
C GLU A 63 -14.28 -2.06 16.74
N MET A 64 -13.82 -2.57 15.60
CA MET A 64 -13.11 -3.86 15.55
C MET A 64 -11.89 -3.88 16.48
N ILE A 65 -11.12 -2.80 16.51
CA ILE A 65 -9.93 -2.70 17.37
C ILE A 65 -10.34 -2.67 18.86
N LYS A 66 -11.41 -1.96 19.21
CA LYS A 66 -11.91 -1.89 20.60
C LYS A 66 -12.44 -3.22 21.12
N GLU A 67 -13.02 -4.04 20.24
CA GLU A 67 -13.56 -5.35 20.60
C GLU A 67 -12.46 -6.44 20.68
N ALA A 68 -11.35 -6.24 20.00
CA ALA A 68 -10.25 -7.18 19.95
C ALA A 68 -9.56 -7.33 21.33
N LYS A 69 -9.27 -8.57 21.70
CA LYS A 69 -8.53 -8.91 22.91
C LYS A 69 -7.07 -9.21 22.64
N LYS A 70 -6.76 -9.60 21.43
CA LYS A 70 -5.41 -9.95 20.96
C LYS A 70 -5.14 -9.36 19.58
N PRO A 71 -5.18 -8.01 19.43
CA PRO A 71 -4.85 -7.39 18.16
C PRO A 71 -3.38 -7.63 17.82
N PHE A 72 -3.08 -7.81 16.54
CA PHE A 72 -1.73 -8.00 16.04
C PHE A 72 -1.55 -7.20 14.76
N VAL A 73 -0.45 -6.44 14.64
CA VAL A 73 -0.17 -5.59 13.47
C VAL A 73 0.83 -6.27 12.55
N TYR A 74 0.49 -6.38 11.28
CA TYR A 74 1.34 -6.89 10.23
C TYR A 74 1.68 -5.78 9.22
N VAL A 75 2.97 -5.48 9.07
CA VAL A 75 3.43 -4.35 8.29
C VAL A 75 4.07 -4.79 6.98
N GLY A 76 3.60 -4.23 5.90
CA GLY A 76 4.12 -4.43 4.56
C GLY A 76 4.99 -3.28 4.06
N GLY A 77 5.54 -3.44 2.85
CA GLY A 77 6.39 -2.44 2.22
C GLY A 77 5.71 -1.12 1.86
N GLY A 78 4.38 -1.12 1.78
CA GLY A 78 3.60 0.09 1.52
C GLY A 78 3.71 1.13 2.63
N ALA A 79 3.94 0.72 3.87
CA ALA A 79 4.19 1.64 4.99
C ALA A 79 5.48 2.45 4.76
N ILE A 80 6.53 1.82 4.22
CA ILE A 80 7.79 2.51 3.84
C ILE A 80 7.56 3.42 2.64
N LEU A 81 6.91 2.91 1.59
CA LEU A 81 6.65 3.67 0.36
C LEU A 81 5.79 4.93 0.60
N SER A 82 4.90 4.88 1.58
CA SER A 82 4.06 6.02 1.98
C SER A 82 4.71 6.92 3.03
N ASN A 83 5.91 6.57 3.52
CA ASN A 83 6.62 7.27 4.60
C ASN A 83 5.79 7.36 5.91
N ALA A 84 5.03 6.29 6.23
CA ALA A 84 4.07 6.26 7.34
C ALA A 84 4.65 5.67 8.63
N SER A 85 5.98 5.60 8.79
CA SER A 85 6.62 4.95 9.95
C SER A 85 6.32 5.67 11.27
N ALA A 86 6.18 6.99 11.25
CA ALA A 86 5.87 7.78 12.44
C ALA A 86 4.43 7.54 12.91
N GLU A 87 3.48 7.59 11.98
CA GLU A 87 2.06 7.33 12.22
C GLU A 87 1.83 5.88 12.63
N LEU A 88 2.57 4.94 12.02
CA LEU A 88 2.53 3.53 12.41
C LEU A 88 2.98 3.33 13.84
N LYS A 89 4.06 3.99 14.27
CA LYS A 89 4.56 3.92 15.65
C LYS A 89 3.51 4.45 16.63
N GLU A 90 2.96 5.64 16.38
CA GLU A 90 1.91 6.22 17.21
C GLU A 90 0.68 5.32 17.31
N PHE A 91 0.24 4.77 16.17
CA PHE A 91 -0.89 3.86 16.11
C PHE A 91 -0.68 2.61 16.96
N VAL A 92 0.47 1.95 16.79
CA VAL A 92 0.83 0.72 17.51
C VAL A 92 0.92 0.97 19.02
N GLU A 93 1.53 2.07 19.43
CA GLU A 93 1.66 2.46 20.84
C GLU A 93 0.27 2.75 21.45
N LYS A 94 -0.62 3.37 20.68
CA LYS A 94 -1.97 3.73 21.12
C LYS A 94 -2.87 2.51 21.32
N ILE A 95 -2.77 1.50 20.48
CA ILE A 95 -3.56 0.26 20.60
C ILE A 95 -2.86 -0.83 21.44
N ASP A 96 -1.63 -0.59 21.85
CA ASP A 96 -0.78 -1.51 22.63
C ASP A 96 -0.65 -2.91 22.01
N ALA A 97 -0.52 -2.99 20.68
CA ALA A 97 -0.45 -4.24 19.94
C ALA A 97 0.99 -4.64 19.58
N PRO A 98 1.33 -5.93 19.56
CA PRO A 98 2.57 -6.40 18.97
C PRO A 98 2.57 -6.23 17.44
N VAL A 99 3.77 -6.08 16.87
CA VAL A 99 4.00 -5.80 15.44
C VAL A 99 4.96 -6.81 14.85
N CYS A 100 4.60 -7.34 13.68
CA CYS A 100 5.55 -8.04 12.81
C CYS A 100 5.62 -7.37 11.43
N ASP A 101 6.67 -7.65 10.69
CA ASP A 101 6.82 -7.18 9.32
C ASP A 101 6.89 -8.31 8.29
N SER A 102 6.59 -7.97 7.04
CA SER A 102 7.01 -8.74 5.88
C SER A 102 8.47 -8.44 5.55
N LEU A 103 9.08 -9.22 4.65
CA LEU A 103 10.42 -8.91 4.16
C LEU A 103 10.51 -7.50 3.58
N MET A 104 9.48 -7.08 2.83
CA MET A 104 9.41 -5.74 2.22
C MET A 104 9.02 -4.64 3.22
N GLY A 105 8.47 -5.01 4.37
CA GLY A 105 8.12 -4.09 5.47
C GLY A 105 9.25 -3.83 6.45
N LYS A 106 10.39 -4.54 6.32
CA LYS A 106 11.51 -4.36 7.24
C LYS A 106 12.02 -2.92 7.25
N GLY A 107 12.11 -2.37 8.47
CA GLY A 107 12.49 -0.97 8.67
C GLY A 107 11.31 0.02 8.72
N ALA A 108 10.08 -0.43 8.47
CA ALA A 108 8.90 0.41 8.66
C ALA A 108 8.60 0.69 10.14
N PHE A 109 8.95 -0.23 11.01
CA PHE A 109 8.81 -0.10 12.45
C PHE A 109 10.16 -0.30 13.15
N ASP A 110 10.38 0.39 14.27
CA ASP A 110 11.62 0.33 15.03
C ASP A 110 11.84 -1.08 15.60
N GLY A 111 12.90 -1.75 15.12
CA GLY A 111 13.26 -3.11 15.56
C GLY A 111 13.72 -3.20 17.02
N THR A 112 14.01 -2.08 17.69
CA THR A 112 14.36 -2.00 19.11
C THR A 112 13.15 -1.78 20.01
N ASN A 113 11.99 -1.48 19.44
CA ASN A 113 10.74 -1.29 20.19
C ASN A 113 10.30 -2.64 20.79
N PRO A 114 9.91 -2.70 22.09
CA PRO A 114 9.51 -3.94 22.76
C PRO A 114 8.27 -4.61 22.15
N ARG A 115 7.46 -3.88 21.35
CA ARG A 115 6.32 -4.44 20.62
C ARG A 115 6.71 -5.13 19.32
N TYR A 116 7.94 -4.92 18.83
CA TYR A 116 8.39 -5.54 17.60
C TYR A 116 8.74 -7.02 17.83
N THR A 117 8.09 -7.91 17.11
CA THR A 117 8.24 -9.36 17.24
C THR A 117 9.13 -9.99 16.16
N GLY A 118 9.53 -9.21 15.16
CA GLY A 118 10.34 -9.65 14.03
C GLY A 118 9.53 -9.89 12.77
N MET A 119 10.14 -10.57 11.79
CA MET A 119 9.51 -10.90 10.53
C MET A 119 8.58 -12.11 10.65
N ILE A 120 7.51 -12.14 9.87
CA ILE A 120 6.64 -13.31 9.70
C ILE A 120 7.13 -14.21 8.56
N GLY A 121 6.70 -15.46 8.57
CA GLY A 121 6.87 -16.43 7.50
C GLY A 121 7.92 -17.50 7.79
N MET A 122 8.33 -18.25 6.76
CA MET A 122 9.24 -19.40 6.87
C MET A 122 10.61 -19.02 7.48
N HIS A 123 11.10 -17.83 7.16
CA HIS A 123 12.34 -17.26 7.69
C HIS A 123 12.10 -16.26 8.83
N GLY A 124 10.87 -16.19 9.33
CA GLY A 124 10.47 -15.28 10.38
C GLY A 124 10.73 -15.82 11.79
N THR A 125 10.42 -15.00 12.77
CA THR A 125 10.54 -15.38 14.18
C THR A 125 9.39 -16.30 14.58
N LYS A 126 9.65 -17.17 15.56
CA LYS A 126 8.62 -18.00 16.18
C LYS A 126 7.51 -17.12 16.78
N THR A 127 7.88 -16.03 17.46
CA THR A 127 6.97 -15.08 18.09
C THR A 127 5.99 -14.46 17.08
N SER A 128 6.48 -13.99 15.93
CA SER A 128 5.62 -13.41 14.89
C SER A 128 4.67 -14.43 14.30
N ASN A 129 5.16 -15.63 13.99
CA ASN A 129 4.33 -16.69 13.42
C ASN A 129 3.21 -17.13 14.39
N PHE A 130 3.51 -17.31 15.67
CA PHE A 130 2.50 -17.64 16.67
C PHE A 130 1.54 -16.47 16.92
N GLY A 131 2.05 -15.24 17.01
CA GLY A 131 1.21 -14.07 17.24
C GLY A 131 0.14 -13.89 16.17
N VAL A 132 0.51 -14.04 14.90
CA VAL A 132 -0.45 -13.98 13.76
C VAL A 132 -1.46 -15.15 13.78
N THR A 133 -1.04 -16.32 14.24
CA THR A 133 -1.95 -17.49 14.31
C THR A 133 -2.94 -17.38 15.47
N GLU A 134 -2.54 -16.76 16.59
CA GLU A 134 -3.33 -16.71 17.82
C GLU A 134 -4.09 -15.40 18.02
N CYS A 135 -3.86 -14.38 17.16
CA CYS A 135 -4.59 -13.12 17.26
C CYS A 135 -6.07 -13.30 16.91
N ASP A 136 -6.91 -12.49 17.53
CA ASP A 136 -8.34 -12.38 17.20
C ASP A 136 -8.63 -11.26 16.20
N LEU A 137 -7.67 -10.34 16.01
CA LEU A 137 -7.71 -9.29 14.99
C LEU A 137 -6.33 -9.10 14.38
N LEU A 138 -6.20 -9.35 13.09
CA LEU A 138 -5.00 -9.02 12.31
C LEU A 138 -5.19 -7.70 11.57
N ILE A 139 -4.33 -6.73 11.85
CA ILE A 139 -4.34 -5.40 11.23
C ILE A 139 -3.20 -5.33 10.22
N ALA A 140 -3.51 -5.45 8.94
CA ALA A 140 -2.54 -5.37 7.86
C ALA A 140 -2.36 -3.92 7.38
N VAL A 141 -1.11 -3.44 7.36
CA VAL A 141 -0.73 -2.07 6.99
C VAL A 141 0.29 -2.09 5.85
N GLY A 142 -0.04 -1.54 4.69
CA GLY A 142 0.88 -1.32 3.56
C GLY A 142 1.04 -2.45 2.55
#